data_68cf607d283ad8ef1eb0327b3d1b7159
#
_entry.id   68cf607d283ad8ef1eb0327b3d1b7159
#
_cell.length_a   1.000
_cell.length_b   1.000
_cell.length_c   1.000
_cell.angle_alpha   90.00
_cell.angle_beta   90.00
_cell.angle_gamma   90.00
#
_symmetry.space_group_name_H-M   'P 1'
#
loop_
_entity.id
_entity.type
_entity.pdbx_description
1 polymer ?
#
loop_
_entity_poly.entity_id
_entity_poly.type
_entity_poly.pdbx_seq_one_letter_code
_entity_poly.pdbx_strand_id
1 'polypeptide(L)'
;MKETQAVSALGALAHTQRLRVFRAPVVAGPEGLTPSALADQLDVARNSLSFHLKELAHAGLVTIEQQGRNLIYRADFTQMNGLLGYLTEHCCQGSTCEVSDSSSACTSC
;
A
#
# COMPACT_ATOMS: atom_id res chain seq x y z
N MET A 1 -14.60 -0.47 -4.98
CA MET A 1 -13.54 0.16 -5.79
C MET A 1 -13.92 0.10 -7.26
N LYS A 2 -13.63 1.14 -7.98
CA LYS A 2 -13.90 1.16 -9.42
C LYS A 2 -12.71 0.58 -10.18
N GLU A 3 -12.99 0.09 -11.39
CA GLU A 3 -11.96 -0.48 -12.25
C GLU A 3 -10.79 0.49 -12.47
N THR A 4 -11.09 1.76 -12.74
CA THR A 4 -10.05 2.77 -12.96
C THR A 4 -9.18 2.96 -11.73
N GLN A 5 -9.77 2.91 -10.54
CA GLN A 5 -9.02 3.01 -9.29
C GLN A 5 -8.13 1.78 -9.10
N ALA A 6 -8.66 0.61 -9.41
CA ALA A 6 -7.88 -0.63 -9.30
C ALA A 6 -6.68 -0.61 -10.25
N VAL A 7 -6.89 -0.18 -11.48
CA VAL A 7 -5.81 -0.10 -12.47
C VAL A 7 -4.74 0.89 -12.01
N SER A 8 -5.16 2.04 -11.49
CA SER A 8 -4.22 3.04 -10.98
C SER A 8 -3.38 2.49 -9.83
N ALA A 9 -4.03 1.79 -8.90
CA ALA A 9 -3.33 1.21 -7.75
C ALA A 9 -2.35 0.13 -8.19
N LEU A 10 -2.78 -0.77 -9.07
CA LEU A 10 -1.92 -1.83 -9.58
C LEU A 10 -0.75 -1.26 -10.38
N GLY A 11 -1.00 -0.23 -11.17
CA GLY A 11 0.05 0.42 -11.93
C GLY A 11 1.10 1.07 -11.02
N ALA A 12 0.64 1.67 -9.93
CA ALA A 12 1.56 2.28 -8.97
C ALA A 12 2.43 1.22 -8.29
N LEU A 13 1.89 0.03 -8.07
CA LEU A 13 2.61 -1.06 -7.40
C LEU A 13 3.46 -1.89 -8.37
N ALA A 14 3.27 -1.74 -9.67
CA ALA A 14 3.96 -2.57 -10.66
C ALA A 14 5.37 -2.05 -10.94
N HIS A 15 6.16 -1.89 -9.88
CA HIS A 15 7.52 -1.39 -9.94
C HIS A 15 8.22 -1.87 -8.68
N THR A 16 9.37 -2.51 -8.85
CA THR A 16 10.06 -3.14 -7.72
C THR A 16 10.29 -2.19 -6.54
N GLN A 17 10.87 -1.03 -6.82
CA GLN A 17 11.14 -0.06 -5.77
C GLN A 17 9.86 0.46 -5.13
N ARG A 18 8.86 0.74 -5.94
CA ARG A 18 7.61 1.30 -5.45
C ARG A 18 6.88 0.30 -4.57
N LEU A 19 6.91 -0.96 -4.95
CA LEU A 19 6.33 -2.01 -4.12
C LEU A 19 7.02 -2.08 -2.76
N ARG A 20 8.34 -1.99 -2.74
CA ARG A 20 9.10 -1.99 -1.49
C ARG A 20 8.75 -0.78 -0.63
N VAL A 21 8.64 0.40 -1.26
CA VAL A 21 8.28 1.62 -0.55
C VAL A 21 6.89 1.50 0.06
N PHE A 22 5.95 0.86 -0.63
CA PHE A 22 4.61 0.67 -0.11
C PHE A 22 4.59 -0.33 1.04
N ARG A 23 5.35 -1.41 0.94
CA ARG A 23 5.32 -2.46 1.97
C ARG A 23 5.88 -2.00 3.31
N ALA A 24 6.82 -1.08 3.30
CA ALA A 24 7.40 -0.60 4.55
C ALA A 24 6.35 0.02 5.49
N PRO A 25 5.52 0.98 5.06
CA PRO A 25 4.48 1.50 5.95
C PRO A 25 3.39 0.48 6.25
N VAL A 26 3.15 -0.50 5.37
CA VAL A 26 2.22 -1.59 5.68
C VAL A 26 2.71 -2.35 6.92
N VAL A 27 3.98 -2.69 6.95
CA VAL A 27 4.57 -3.40 8.08
C VAL A 27 4.60 -2.52 9.33
N ALA A 28 4.88 -1.23 9.18
CA ALA A 28 4.93 -0.30 10.29
C ALA A 28 3.58 -0.12 10.96
N GLY A 29 2.50 -0.28 10.22
CA GLY A 29 1.15 -0.16 10.76
C GLY A 29 0.74 1.28 11.05
N PRO A 30 -0.08 1.50 12.10
CA PRO A 30 -0.65 2.83 12.37
C PRO A 30 0.36 3.92 12.67
N GLU A 31 1.55 3.57 13.10
CA GLU A 31 2.57 4.56 13.42
C GLU A 31 3.11 5.26 12.19
N GLY A 32 3.10 4.57 11.06
CA GLY A 32 3.62 5.11 9.83
C GLY A 32 5.14 5.29 9.86
N LEU A 33 5.66 5.93 8.83
CA LEU A 33 7.10 6.17 8.71
C LEU A 33 7.37 7.54 8.12
N THR A 34 8.46 8.14 8.57
CA THR A 34 8.94 9.37 7.95
C THR A 34 9.73 9.03 6.68
N PRO A 35 9.88 10.00 5.77
CA PRO A 35 10.74 9.78 4.59
C PRO A 35 12.17 9.38 4.96
N SER A 36 12.70 9.95 6.03
CA SER A 36 14.05 9.61 6.50
C SER A 36 14.14 8.14 6.89
N ALA A 37 13.17 7.67 7.69
CA ALA A 37 13.13 6.26 8.09
C ALA A 37 12.99 5.34 6.89
N LEU A 38 12.14 5.70 5.93
CA LEU A 38 11.96 4.92 4.72
C LEU A 38 13.24 4.84 3.90
N ALA A 39 13.91 5.98 3.72
CA ALA A 39 15.15 6.02 2.97
C ALA A 39 16.21 5.13 3.61
N ASP A 40 16.31 5.19 4.92
CA ASP A 40 17.29 4.40 5.68
C ASP A 40 16.99 2.90 5.58
N GLN A 41 15.72 2.53 5.78
CA GLN A 41 15.33 1.12 5.75
C GLN A 41 15.53 0.49 4.38
N LEU A 42 15.27 1.25 3.33
CA LEU A 42 15.27 0.73 1.97
C LEU A 42 16.55 1.03 1.21
N ASP A 43 17.42 1.82 1.79
CA ASP A 43 18.66 2.26 1.16
C ASP A 43 18.38 2.88 -0.21
N VAL A 44 17.43 3.80 -0.24
CA VAL A 44 16.98 4.48 -1.46
C VAL A 44 17.29 5.96 -1.34
N ALA A 45 17.73 6.58 -2.43
CA ALA A 45 17.99 8.00 -2.47
C ALA A 45 16.71 8.78 -2.20
N ARG A 46 16.83 9.89 -1.44
CA ARG A 46 15.68 10.70 -1.04
C ARG A 46 14.88 11.20 -2.26
N ASN A 47 15.55 11.52 -3.33
CA ASN A 47 14.88 12.00 -4.54
C ASN A 47 14.00 10.93 -5.15
N SER A 48 14.54 9.72 -5.28
CA SER A 48 13.77 8.59 -5.83
C SER A 48 12.61 8.23 -4.90
N LEU A 49 12.87 8.23 -3.60
CA LEU A 49 11.84 7.94 -2.61
C LEU A 49 10.69 8.93 -2.70
N SER A 50 11.00 10.22 -2.80
CA SER A 50 9.97 11.25 -2.91
C SER A 50 9.07 11.02 -4.13
N PHE A 51 9.67 10.66 -5.24
CA PHE A 51 8.92 10.37 -6.46
C PHE A 51 7.99 9.17 -6.24
N HIS A 52 8.51 8.09 -5.67
CA HIS A 52 7.72 6.89 -5.42
C HIS A 52 6.58 7.15 -4.45
N LEU A 53 6.85 7.89 -3.37
CA LEU A 53 5.81 8.23 -2.40
C LEU A 53 4.72 9.08 -3.03
N LYS A 54 5.11 10.01 -3.88
CA LYS A 54 4.14 10.86 -4.59
C LYS A 54 3.23 10.02 -5.47
N GLU A 55 3.80 9.05 -6.19
CA GLU A 55 3.01 8.18 -7.06
C GLU A 55 2.06 7.28 -6.25
N LEU A 56 2.53 6.77 -5.12
CA LEU A 56 1.67 5.97 -4.25
C LEU A 56 0.55 6.80 -3.65
N ALA A 57 0.85 8.02 -3.23
CA ALA A 57 -0.17 8.92 -2.68
C ALA A 57 -1.21 9.29 -3.73
N HIS A 58 -0.75 9.51 -4.97
CA HIS A 58 -1.64 9.84 -6.07
C HIS A 58 -2.59 8.70 -6.38
N ALA A 59 -2.12 7.47 -6.23
CA ALA A 59 -2.97 6.29 -6.42
C ALA A 59 -3.84 5.97 -5.19
N GLY A 60 -3.71 6.74 -4.12
CA GLY A 60 -4.52 6.54 -2.92
C GLY A 60 -4.03 5.44 -2.01
N LEU A 61 -2.83 4.91 -2.24
CA LEU A 61 -2.31 3.77 -1.48
C LEU A 61 -1.63 4.17 -0.18
N VAL A 62 -1.18 5.40 -0.08
CA VAL A 62 -0.61 5.93 1.15
C VAL A 62 -1.25 7.27 1.47
N THR A 63 -1.28 7.59 2.76
CA THR A 63 -1.74 8.88 3.25
C THR A 63 -0.57 9.61 3.88
N ILE A 64 -0.67 10.92 3.90
CA ILE A 64 0.40 11.77 4.42
C ILE A 64 -0.19 12.64 5.53
N GLU A 65 0.45 12.62 6.68
CA GLU A 65 0.06 13.48 7.79
C GLU A 65 1.27 14.31 8.21
N GLN A 66 1.07 15.60 8.37
CA GLN A 66 2.15 16.46 8.86
C GLN A 66 2.06 16.55 10.38
N GLN A 67 3.15 16.18 11.04
CA GLN A 67 3.27 16.30 12.48
C GLN A 67 4.47 17.20 12.77
N GLY A 68 4.20 18.46 13.11
CA GLY A 68 5.24 19.43 13.29
C GLY A 68 6.01 19.63 11.99
N ARG A 69 7.30 19.35 12.01
CA ARG A 69 8.16 19.48 10.83
C ARG A 69 8.28 18.18 10.04
N ASN A 70 7.68 17.11 10.55
CA ASN A 70 7.82 15.80 9.95
C ASN A 70 6.57 15.45 9.16
N LEU A 71 6.78 14.74 8.06
CA LEU A 71 5.70 14.11 7.31
C LEU A 71 5.67 12.64 7.71
N ILE A 72 4.48 12.13 7.98
CA ILE A 72 4.29 10.73 8.33
C ILE A 72 3.51 10.07 7.20
N TYR A 73 4.08 9.05 6.62
CA TYR A 73 3.45 8.28 5.55
C TYR A 73 2.90 6.99 6.13
N ARG A 74 1.62 6.72 5.86
CA ARG A 74 0.95 5.51 6.30
C ARG A 74 0.33 4.81 5.11
N ALA A 75 0.32 3.49 5.13
CA ALA A 75 -0.44 2.74 4.14
C ALA A 75 -1.93 3.00 4.38
N ASP A 76 -2.68 3.20 3.30
CA ASP A 76 -4.13 3.33 3.40
C ASP A 76 -4.73 1.93 3.31
N PHE A 77 -5.01 1.35 4.49
CA PHE A 77 -5.51 -0.02 4.55
C PHE A 77 -6.90 -0.16 3.95
N THR A 78 -7.70 0.90 4.02
CA THR A 78 -9.03 0.91 3.37
C THR A 78 -8.87 0.74 1.87
N GLN A 79 -7.96 1.49 1.27
CA GLN A 79 -7.70 1.42 -0.16
C GLN A 79 -7.09 0.06 -0.54
N MET A 80 -6.15 -0.42 0.28
CA MET A 80 -5.53 -1.71 0.04
C MET A 80 -6.55 -2.84 0.10
N ASN A 81 -7.39 -2.83 1.14
CA ASN A 81 -8.44 -3.83 1.28
C ASN A 81 -9.46 -3.71 0.15
N GLY A 82 -9.75 -2.50 -0.29
CA GLY A 82 -10.62 -2.28 -1.44
C GLY A 82 -10.08 -2.91 -2.70
N LEU A 83 -8.77 -2.79 -2.93
CA LEU A 83 -8.14 -3.41 -4.09
C LEU A 83 -8.21 -4.92 -4.01
N LEU A 84 -7.85 -5.48 -2.87
CA LEU A 84 -7.90 -6.93 -2.68
C LEU A 84 -9.31 -7.45 -2.83
N GLY A 85 -10.29 -6.73 -2.27
CA GLY A 85 -11.70 -7.11 -2.41
C GLY A 85 -12.18 -7.05 -3.84
N TYR A 86 -11.76 -6.02 -4.56
CA TYR A 86 -12.14 -5.89 -5.97
C TYR A 86 -11.57 -7.03 -6.81
N LEU A 87 -10.30 -7.38 -6.58
CA LEU A 87 -9.65 -8.45 -7.34
C LEU A 87 -10.27 -9.82 -7.09
N THR A 88 -10.83 -10.01 -5.90
CA THR A 88 -11.44 -11.29 -5.55
C THR A 88 -12.97 -11.26 -5.61
N GLU A 89 -13.54 -10.14 -6.01
CA GLU A 89 -14.99 -9.97 -6.13
C GLU A 89 -15.56 -11.03 -7.05
N HIS A 90 -16.61 -11.69 -6.57
CA HIS A 90 -17.26 -12.77 -7.33
C HIS A 90 -16.33 -13.93 -7.67
N CYS A 91 -15.28 -14.11 -6.88
CA CYS A 91 -14.36 -15.21 -7.16
C CYS A 91 -15.10 -16.54 -7.02
N CYS A 92 -14.72 -17.52 -7.84
CA CYS A 92 -15.33 -18.85 -7.86
C CYS A 92 -16.84 -18.77 -8.09
N GLN A 93 -17.28 -17.76 -8.84
CA GLN A 93 -18.69 -17.54 -9.14
C GLN A 93 -19.57 -17.47 -7.89
N GLY A 94 -19.03 -16.84 -6.86
CA GLY A 94 -19.75 -16.68 -5.61
C GLY A 94 -19.53 -17.78 -4.60
N SER A 95 -18.78 -18.81 -4.96
CA SER A 95 -18.45 -19.89 -4.03
C SER A 95 -17.33 -19.45 -3.12
N THR A 96 -17.27 -20.03 -1.93
CA THR A 96 -16.14 -19.87 -1.04
C THR A 96 -14.91 -20.48 -1.70
N CYS A 97 -13.80 -19.76 -1.69
CA CYS A 97 -12.59 -20.27 -2.28
C CYS A 97 -11.41 -20.08 -1.34
N GLU A 98 -10.27 -20.64 -1.75
CA GLU A 98 -9.08 -20.68 -0.91
C GLU A 98 -8.57 -19.31 -0.48
N VAL A 99 -8.86 -18.29 -1.26
CA VAL A 99 -8.47 -16.93 -0.90
C VAL A 99 -9.09 -16.54 0.42
N SER A 100 -10.36 -16.93 0.63
CA SER A 100 -11.06 -16.64 1.88
C SER A 100 -10.41 -17.36 3.06
N ASP A 101 -10.02 -18.61 2.84
CA ASP A 101 -9.36 -19.37 3.89
C ASP A 101 -7.98 -18.80 4.18
N SER A 102 -7.31 -18.34 3.16
CA SER A 102 -6.03 -17.68 3.35
C SER A 102 -6.17 -16.44 4.20
N SER A 103 -7.32 -15.81 4.17
CA SER A 103 -7.52 -14.63 5.00
C SER A 103 -7.48 -14.96 6.48
N SER A 104 -7.85 -16.18 6.85
CA SER A 104 -7.75 -16.59 8.24
C SER A 104 -6.29 -16.73 8.65
N ALA A 105 -5.46 -17.20 7.76
CA ALA A 105 -4.03 -17.21 7.99
C ALA A 105 -3.49 -15.79 8.00
N CYS A 106 -4.04 -14.96 7.15
CA CYS A 106 -3.62 -13.59 7.05
C CYS A 106 -3.98 -12.77 8.28
N THR A 107 -4.94 -13.21 9.07
CA THR A 107 -5.24 -12.51 10.32
C THR A 107 -4.06 -12.54 11.27
N SER A 108 -3.14 -13.40 11.02
CA SER A 108 -1.91 -13.41 11.79
C SER A 108 -0.93 -12.35 11.32
N CYS A 109 -1.23 -11.71 10.23
CA CYS A 109 -0.35 -10.69 9.68
C CYS A 109 -0.24 -9.49 10.62
#